data_c71f4fcf7cc058e4a1bcf6c54a7c39a8
#
_entry.id   c71f4fcf7cc058e4a1bcf6c54a7c39a8
#
_cell.length_a   1.000
_cell.length_b   1.000
_cell.length_c   1.000
_cell.angle_alpha   90.00
_cell.angle_beta   90.00
_cell.angle_gamma   90.00
#
_symmetry.space_group_name_H-M   'P 1'
#
loop_
_entity.id
_entity.type
_entity.pdbx_description
1 polymer ?
#
loop_
_entity_poly.entity_id
_entity_poly.type
_entity_poly.pdbx_seq_one_letter_code
_entity_poly.pdbx_strand_id
1 'polypeptide(L)'
;AYLVGEENRGLSYMFHMMNEARVMVGSGAAIMALCGYQYSLDYARERPQGRLPSSKDPMSPPVNIIDHADVRSMLLAQNAYAEGGYALCLLGSSLVDDEHTAPTEEERQRAHELLDFLTPIIKTWPSEYGPRANYFAIQVLGGSGYVNEHPVEMMYRDNRLNPIHEGTTGIQ
;
A
#
# COMPACT_ATOMS: atom_id res chain seq x y z
N ALA A 1 -26.88 -8.69 29.01
CA ALA A 1 -26.26 -9.03 27.71
C ALA A 1 -27.40 -9.26 26.71
N TYR A 2 -27.19 -8.84 25.46
CA TYR A 2 -28.15 -9.07 24.38
C TYR A 2 -27.44 -9.89 23.29
N LEU A 3 -28.15 -10.87 22.72
CA LEU A 3 -27.68 -11.65 21.59
C LEU A 3 -27.81 -10.80 20.32
N VAL A 4 -26.75 -10.73 19.52
CA VAL A 4 -26.77 -10.11 18.19
C VAL A 4 -27.06 -11.19 17.16
N GLY A 5 -28.24 -11.10 16.51
CA GLY A 5 -28.68 -12.08 15.52
C GLY A 5 -29.17 -13.39 16.15
N GLU A 6 -28.94 -14.50 15.48
CA GLU A 6 -29.41 -15.85 15.85
C GLU A 6 -28.29 -16.68 16.51
N GLU A 7 -28.67 -17.56 17.42
CA GLU A 7 -27.74 -18.51 18.04
C GLU A 7 -27.03 -19.36 16.96
N ASN A 8 -25.72 -19.60 17.19
CA ASN A 8 -24.86 -20.40 16.30
C ASN A 8 -24.58 -19.79 14.90
N ARG A 9 -25.00 -18.53 14.65
CA ARG A 9 -24.77 -17.82 13.37
C ARG A 9 -23.66 -16.76 13.42
N GLY A 10 -22.99 -16.59 14.55
CA GLY A 10 -22.01 -15.53 14.78
C GLY A 10 -20.86 -15.53 13.77
N LEU A 11 -20.41 -16.70 13.31
CA LEU A 11 -19.33 -16.80 12.32
C LEU A 11 -19.75 -16.20 10.97
N SER A 12 -20.97 -16.45 10.50
CA SER A 12 -21.46 -15.88 9.25
C SER A 12 -21.66 -14.36 9.36
N TYR A 13 -22.13 -13.85 10.49
CA TYR A 13 -22.23 -12.41 10.73
C TYR A 13 -20.86 -11.72 10.76
N MET A 14 -19.86 -12.39 11.33
CA MET A 14 -18.48 -11.88 11.32
C MET A 14 -17.94 -11.72 9.89
N PHE A 15 -18.25 -12.66 8.98
CA PHE A 15 -17.77 -12.58 7.60
C PHE A 15 -18.34 -11.40 6.80
N HIS A 16 -19.55 -10.92 7.09
CA HIS A 16 -20.08 -9.69 6.50
C HIS A 16 -19.18 -8.48 6.81
N MET A 17 -18.74 -8.34 8.05
CA MET A 17 -17.84 -7.27 8.45
C MET A 17 -16.42 -7.46 7.91
N MET A 18 -15.97 -8.72 7.72
CA MET A 18 -14.60 -9.03 7.33
C MET A 18 -14.23 -8.62 5.90
N ASN A 19 -15.18 -8.64 4.97
CA ASN A 19 -14.90 -8.24 3.58
C ASN A 19 -14.56 -6.74 3.49
N GLU A 20 -15.35 -5.90 4.15
CA GLU A 20 -15.06 -4.47 4.26
C GLU A 20 -13.73 -4.21 5.00
N ALA A 21 -13.49 -4.90 6.13
CA ALA A 21 -12.24 -4.79 6.87
C ALA A 21 -11.01 -5.15 6.01
N ARG A 22 -11.12 -6.13 5.13
CA ARG A 22 -10.03 -6.52 4.21
C ARG A 22 -9.72 -5.44 3.17
N VAL A 23 -10.75 -4.80 2.61
CA VAL A 23 -10.57 -3.64 1.71
C VAL A 23 -9.88 -2.49 2.46
N MET A 24 -10.28 -2.22 3.71
CA MET A 24 -9.65 -1.20 4.55
C MET A 24 -8.17 -1.50 4.84
N VAL A 25 -7.82 -2.76 5.13
CA VAL A 25 -6.42 -3.18 5.35
C VAL A 25 -5.58 -2.98 4.10
N GLY A 26 -6.09 -3.38 2.93
CA GLY A 26 -5.43 -3.13 1.65
C GLY A 26 -5.21 -1.64 1.40
N SER A 27 -6.23 -0.82 1.68
CA SER A 27 -6.16 0.65 1.54
C SER A 27 -5.12 1.26 2.48
N GLY A 28 -5.09 0.84 3.74
CA GLY A 28 -4.08 1.27 4.71
C GLY A 28 -2.66 0.95 4.25
N ALA A 29 -2.44 -0.24 3.70
CA ALA A 29 -1.15 -0.65 3.16
C ALA A 29 -0.72 0.21 1.95
N ALA A 30 -1.63 0.49 1.03
CA ALA A 30 -1.38 1.34 -0.13
C ALA A 30 -1.10 2.80 0.27
N ILE A 31 -1.83 3.34 1.23
CA ILE A 31 -1.64 4.71 1.74
C ILE A 31 -0.28 4.83 2.43
N MET A 32 0.12 3.87 3.28
CA MET A 32 1.46 3.88 3.89
C MET A 32 2.58 3.80 2.83
N ALA A 33 2.36 3.04 1.76
CA ALA A 33 3.30 3.01 0.63
C ALA A 33 3.39 4.38 -0.06
N LEU A 34 2.25 5.05 -0.28
CA LEU A 34 2.17 6.37 -0.89
C LEU A 34 2.87 7.43 -0.05
N CYS A 35 2.66 7.43 1.27
CA CYS A 35 3.34 8.34 2.19
C CYS A 35 4.85 8.13 2.16
N GLY A 36 5.32 6.88 2.18
CA GLY A 36 6.75 6.57 2.07
C GLY A 36 7.36 7.01 0.74
N TYR A 37 6.63 6.81 -0.36
CA TYR A 37 7.02 7.29 -1.69
C TYR A 37 7.18 8.80 -1.73
N GLN A 38 6.15 9.56 -1.30
CA GLN A 38 6.17 11.02 -1.33
C GLN A 38 7.33 11.56 -0.49
N TYR A 39 7.51 11.03 0.73
CA TYR A 39 8.59 11.43 1.60
C TYR A 39 9.98 11.18 0.99
N SER A 40 10.19 9.98 0.43
CA SER A 40 11.47 9.63 -0.20
C SER A 40 11.72 10.40 -1.51
N LEU A 41 10.66 10.74 -2.24
CA LEU A 41 10.75 11.57 -3.45
C LEU A 41 11.24 12.99 -3.11
N ASP A 42 10.67 13.62 -2.10
CA ASP A 42 11.06 14.97 -1.67
C ASP A 42 12.50 14.96 -1.15
N TYR A 43 12.86 13.98 -0.32
CA TYR A 43 14.24 13.81 0.12
C TYR A 43 15.21 13.64 -1.07
N ALA A 44 14.85 12.85 -2.07
CA ALA A 44 15.70 12.62 -3.23
C ALA A 44 15.90 13.85 -4.11
N ARG A 45 14.93 14.76 -4.12
CA ARG A 45 15.01 16.05 -4.84
C ARG A 45 15.92 17.07 -4.18
N GLU A 46 16.13 16.96 -2.88
CA GLU A 46 16.86 17.96 -2.10
C GLU A 46 18.24 17.48 -1.64
N ARG A 47 18.49 16.17 -1.59
CA ARG A 47 19.72 15.57 -1.08
C ARG A 47 20.81 15.51 -2.15
N PRO A 48 21.88 16.34 -2.09
CA PRO A 48 23.02 16.21 -2.99
C PRO A 48 23.95 15.10 -2.49
N GLN A 49 24.32 14.17 -3.39
CA GLN A 49 25.31 13.14 -3.12
C GLN A 49 25.81 12.48 -4.39
N GLY A 50 27.11 12.32 -4.51
CA GLY A 50 27.73 11.68 -5.66
C GLY A 50 27.70 12.52 -6.93
N ARG A 51 28.14 11.93 -8.02
CA ARG A 51 28.20 12.55 -9.36
C ARG A 51 27.67 11.57 -10.38
N LEU A 52 27.17 12.09 -11.49
CA LEU A 52 26.75 11.22 -12.58
C LEU A 52 27.97 10.47 -13.19
N PRO A 53 27.82 9.22 -13.64
CA PRO A 53 28.87 8.45 -14.27
C PRO A 53 29.47 9.14 -15.53
N SER A 54 28.69 10.03 -16.16
CA SER A 54 29.10 10.82 -17.30
C SER A 54 30.01 12.00 -16.93
N SER A 55 30.07 12.42 -15.68
CA SER A 55 30.91 13.52 -15.20
C SER A 55 32.36 13.01 -15.07
N LYS A 56 33.24 13.55 -15.93
CA LYS A 56 34.67 13.20 -15.92
C LYS A 56 35.51 14.11 -15.04
N ASP A 57 34.96 15.26 -14.61
CA ASP A 57 35.65 16.21 -13.75
C ASP A 57 35.46 15.85 -12.28
N PRO A 58 36.53 15.45 -11.56
CA PRO A 58 36.43 15.12 -10.14
C PRO A 58 36.12 16.33 -9.25
N MET A 59 36.21 17.55 -9.77
CA MET A 59 35.86 18.79 -9.03
C MET A 59 34.41 19.23 -9.30
N SER A 60 33.66 18.56 -10.17
CA SER A 60 32.25 18.89 -10.40
C SER A 60 31.43 18.77 -9.12
N PRO A 61 30.44 19.64 -8.88
CA PRO A 61 29.60 19.56 -7.68
C PRO A 61 28.79 18.26 -7.66
N PRO A 62 28.37 17.78 -6.48
CA PRO A 62 27.45 16.67 -6.37
C PRO A 62 26.09 17.01 -6.99
N VAL A 63 25.41 16.01 -7.51
CA VAL A 63 24.02 16.11 -8.02
C VAL A 63 23.03 15.66 -6.95
N ASN A 64 21.77 16.04 -7.07
CA ASN A 64 20.72 15.51 -6.21
C ASN A 64 20.54 14.01 -6.50
N ILE A 65 20.26 13.24 -5.46
CA ILE A 65 20.24 11.77 -5.61
C ILE A 65 19.15 11.28 -6.57
N ILE A 66 18.11 12.07 -6.84
CA ILE A 66 17.09 11.77 -7.84
C ILE A 66 17.68 11.62 -9.25
N ASP A 67 18.84 12.19 -9.52
CA ASP A 67 19.49 12.09 -10.82
C ASP A 67 20.21 10.75 -11.04
N HIS A 68 20.42 9.96 -10.00
CA HIS A 68 20.98 8.62 -10.11
C HIS A 68 19.94 7.60 -10.60
N ALA A 69 20.34 6.75 -11.55
CA ALA A 69 19.44 5.79 -12.20
C ALA A 69 18.78 4.81 -11.20
N ASP A 70 19.53 4.29 -10.24
CA ASP A 70 19.01 3.35 -9.23
C ASP A 70 18.00 4.02 -8.30
N VAL A 71 18.22 5.27 -7.89
CA VAL A 71 17.27 6.03 -7.07
C VAL A 71 15.98 6.23 -7.85
N ARG A 72 16.05 6.61 -9.12
CA ARG A 72 14.85 6.72 -9.98
C ARG A 72 14.11 5.39 -10.14
N SER A 73 14.84 4.28 -10.29
CA SER A 73 14.24 2.95 -10.37
C SER A 73 13.48 2.59 -9.08
N MET A 74 14.07 2.86 -7.90
CA MET A 74 13.40 2.64 -6.62
C MET A 74 12.17 3.54 -6.44
N LEU A 75 12.24 4.81 -6.83
CA LEU A 75 11.11 5.73 -6.78
C LEU A 75 9.99 5.31 -7.74
N LEU A 76 10.32 4.88 -8.96
CA LEU A 76 9.33 4.39 -9.91
C LEU A 76 8.62 3.13 -9.41
N ALA A 77 9.35 2.19 -8.81
CA ALA A 77 8.77 0.99 -8.22
C ALA A 77 7.82 1.34 -7.05
N GLN A 78 8.22 2.27 -6.17
CA GLN A 78 7.37 2.75 -5.08
C GLN A 78 6.07 3.36 -5.61
N ASN A 79 6.19 4.25 -6.61
CA ASN A 79 5.03 4.89 -7.22
C ASN A 79 4.05 3.87 -7.82
N ALA A 80 4.57 2.92 -8.61
CA ALA A 80 3.75 1.88 -9.23
C ALA A 80 3.03 1.00 -8.20
N TYR A 81 3.70 0.64 -7.10
CA TYR A 81 3.08 -0.15 -6.03
C TYR A 81 2.04 0.66 -5.24
N ALA A 82 2.33 1.92 -4.92
CA ALA A 82 1.42 2.76 -4.15
C ALA A 82 0.17 3.13 -4.96
N GLU A 83 0.34 3.70 -6.15
CA GLU A 83 -0.80 4.13 -6.98
C GLU A 83 -1.62 2.94 -7.50
N GLY A 84 -0.96 1.86 -7.95
CA GLY A 84 -1.65 0.65 -8.39
C GLY A 84 -2.44 -0.01 -7.27
N GLY A 85 -1.87 -0.10 -6.07
CA GLY A 85 -2.55 -0.61 -4.88
C GLY A 85 -3.73 0.27 -4.48
N TYR A 86 -3.55 1.57 -4.50
CA TYR A 86 -4.62 2.52 -4.16
C TYR A 86 -5.77 2.48 -5.16
N ALA A 87 -5.49 2.43 -6.46
CA ALA A 87 -6.49 2.28 -7.50
C ALA A 87 -7.31 0.98 -7.35
N LEU A 88 -6.63 -0.14 -7.03
CA LEU A 88 -7.28 -1.41 -6.75
C LEU A 88 -8.22 -1.32 -5.53
N CYS A 89 -7.80 -0.64 -4.48
CA CYS A 89 -8.63 -0.45 -3.28
C CYS A 89 -9.83 0.46 -3.56
N LEU A 90 -9.68 1.52 -4.37
CA LEU A 90 -10.79 2.37 -4.80
C LEU A 90 -11.83 1.57 -5.61
N LEU A 91 -11.39 0.69 -6.51
CA LEU A 91 -12.28 -0.24 -7.20
C LEU A 91 -13.05 -1.12 -6.21
N GLY A 92 -12.36 -1.69 -5.21
CA GLY A 92 -13.01 -2.47 -4.16
C GLY A 92 -14.04 -1.68 -3.38
N SER A 93 -13.71 -0.44 -3.00
CA SER A 93 -14.65 0.45 -2.30
C SER A 93 -15.88 0.80 -3.16
N SER A 94 -15.70 1.02 -4.47
CA SER A 94 -16.85 1.27 -5.35
C SER A 94 -17.76 0.06 -5.48
N LEU A 95 -17.20 -1.16 -5.45
CA LEU A 95 -18.01 -2.39 -5.48
C LEU A 95 -18.80 -2.59 -4.19
N VAL A 96 -18.25 -2.19 -3.02
CA VAL A 96 -19.00 -2.16 -1.75
C VAL A 96 -20.19 -1.20 -1.84
N ASP A 97 -20.01 -0.02 -2.42
CA ASP A 97 -21.11 0.92 -2.63
C ASP A 97 -22.15 0.35 -3.61
N ASP A 98 -21.72 -0.20 -4.75
CA ASP A 98 -22.60 -0.73 -5.78
C ASP A 98 -23.43 -1.94 -5.30
N GLU A 99 -22.85 -2.82 -4.46
CA GLU A 99 -23.58 -3.94 -3.84
C GLU A 99 -24.81 -3.47 -3.06
N HIS A 100 -24.77 -2.26 -2.49
CA HIS A 100 -25.83 -1.72 -1.65
C HIS A 100 -26.72 -0.72 -2.37
N THR A 101 -26.20 -0.01 -3.36
CA THR A 101 -26.84 1.18 -3.94
C THR A 101 -27.13 1.08 -5.43
N ALA A 102 -26.62 0.07 -6.16
CA ALA A 102 -26.89 -0.07 -7.59
C ALA A 102 -28.40 -0.17 -7.89
N PRO A 103 -28.88 0.41 -9.00
CA PRO A 103 -30.30 0.58 -9.27
C PRO A 103 -31.09 -0.73 -9.36
N THR A 104 -30.49 -1.79 -9.89
CA THR A 104 -31.15 -3.08 -10.11
C THR A 104 -30.55 -4.17 -9.23
N GLU A 105 -31.36 -5.19 -8.90
CA GLU A 105 -30.89 -6.35 -8.16
C GLU A 105 -29.78 -7.12 -8.90
N GLU A 106 -29.88 -7.20 -10.23
CA GLU A 106 -28.86 -7.84 -11.07
C GLU A 106 -27.50 -7.14 -10.95
N GLU A 107 -27.49 -5.81 -10.96
CA GLU A 107 -26.25 -5.02 -10.77
C GLU A 107 -25.67 -5.18 -9.36
N ARG A 108 -26.52 -5.19 -8.32
CA ARG A 108 -26.07 -5.44 -6.94
C ARG A 108 -25.46 -6.82 -6.80
N GLN A 109 -26.11 -7.84 -7.33
CA GLN A 109 -25.61 -9.22 -7.30
C GLN A 109 -24.26 -9.35 -8.03
N ARG A 110 -24.14 -8.72 -9.20
CA ARG A 110 -22.88 -8.70 -9.95
C ARG A 110 -21.75 -8.00 -9.19
N ALA A 111 -22.05 -6.88 -8.53
CA ALA A 111 -21.08 -6.19 -7.69
C ALA A 111 -20.62 -7.06 -6.52
N HIS A 112 -21.56 -7.74 -5.84
CA HIS A 112 -21.28 -8.71 -4.78
C HIS A 112 -20.35 -9.83 -5.23
N GLU A 113 -20.67 -10.51 -6.33
CA GLU A 113 -19.86 -11.62 -6.86
C GLU A 113 -18.44 -11.17 -7.25
N LEU A 114 -18.32 -9.98 -7.86
CA LEU A 114 -17.03 -9.43 -8.22
C LEU A 114 -16.23 -8.99 -7.00
N LEU A 115 -16.88 -8.41 -6.00
CA LEU A 115 -16.25 -8.02 -4.72
C LEU A 115 -15.72 -9.26 -3.99
N ASP A 116 -16.50 -10.31 -3.87
CA ASP A 116 -16.09 -11.57 -3.24
C ASP A 116 -14.86 -12.17 -3.92
N PHE A 117 -14.84 -12.18 -5.24
CA PHE A 117 -13.69 -12.65 -6.00
C PHE A 117 -12.44 -11.77 -5.82
N LEU A 118 -12.61 -10.45 -5.81
CA LEU A 118 -11.49 -9.50 -5.74
C LEU A 118 -10.99 -9.25 -4.32
N THR A 119 -11.80 -9.45 -3.27
CA THR A 119 -11.44 -9.13 -1.89
C THR A 119 -10.10 -9.71 -1.43
N PRO A 120 -9.76 -10.99 -1.69
CA PRO A 120 -8.44 -11.53 -1.36
C PRO A 120 -7.31 -10.80 -2.11
N ILE A 121 -7.53 -10.41 -3.36
CA ILE A 121 -6.55 -9.71 -4.18
C ILE A 121 -6.35 -8.27 -3.67
N ILE A 122 -7.47 -7.57 -3.40
CA ILE A 122 -7.49 -6.19 -2.87
C ILE A 122 -6.74 -6.11 -1.54
N LYS A 123 -6.90 -7.10 -0.67
CA LYS A 123 -6.17 -7.16 0.60
C LYS A 123 -4.71 -7.56 0.40
N THR A 124 -4.45 -8.63 -0.34
CA THR A 124 -3.12 -9.26 -0.41
C THR A 124 -2.13 -8.42 -1.20
N TRP A 125 -2.51 -7.94 -2.38
CA TRP A 125 -1.57 -7.25 -3.26
C TRP A 125 -0.96 -5.98 -2.61
N PRO A 126 -1.77 -5.03 -2.08
CA PRO A 126 -1.19 -3.86 -1.40
C PRO A 126 -0.44 -4.23 -0.13
N SER A 127 -0.89 -5.25 0.61
CA SER A 127 -0.23 -5.71 1.84
C SER A 127 1.15 -6.31 1.60
N GLU A 128 1.40 -6.92 0.43
CA GLU A 128 2.70 -7.45 0.07
C GLU A 128 3.62 -6.40 -0.58
N TYR A 129 3.07 -5.57 -1.45
CA TYR A 129 3.86 -4.58 -2.19
C TYR A 129 4.03 -3.25 -1.45
N GLY A 130 3.11 -2.91 -0.53
CA GLY A 130 3.25 -1.74 0.34
C GLY A 130 4.52 -1.75 1.19
N PRO A 131 4.80 -2.82 1.96
CA PRO A 131 6.08 -2.96 2.67
C PRO A 131 7.30 -2.89 1.75
N ARG A 132 7.21 -3.39 0.53
CA ARG A 132 8.31 -3.28 -0.46
C ARG A 132 8.54 -1.85 -0.90
N ALA A 133 7.47 -1.07 -1.07
CA ALA A 133 7.60 0.36 -1.35
C ALA A 133 8.28 1.09 -0.17
N ASN A 134 7.87 0.81 1.07
CA ASN A 134 8.48 1.40 2.25
C ASN A 134 9.94 0.93 2.46
N TYR A 135 10.28 -0.31 2.10
CA TYR A 135 11.68 -0.76 2.05
C TYR A 135 12.52 0.10 1.10
N PHE A 136 12.02 0.40 -0.10
CA PHE A 136 12.71 1.28 -1.02
C PHE A 136 12.79 2.72 -0.50
N ALA A 137 11.78 3.21 0.22
CA ALA A 137 11.83 4.53 0.83
C ALA A 137 13.00 4.64 1.83
N ILE A 138 13.20 3.65 2.69
CA ILE A 138 14.37 3.58 3.58
C ILE A 138 15.66 3.56 2.77
N GLN A 139 15.72 2.77 1.71
CA GLN A 139 16.92 2.64 0.87
C GLN A 139 17.28 3.95 0.17
N VAL A 140 16.29 4.71 -0.31
CA VAL A 140 16.49 6.04 -0.91
C VAL A 140 17.08 7.03 0.10
N LEU A 141 16.62 7.01 1.35
CA LEU A 141 17.15 7.86 2.41
C LEU A 141 18.53 7.39 2.92
N GLY A 142 18.90 6.13 2.67
CA GLY A 142 20.13 5.55 3.21
C GLY A 142 20.12 5.52 4.75
N GLY A 143 21.24 5.87 5.40
CA GLY A 143 21.32 5.90 6.86
C GLY A 143 20.27 6.78 7.54
N SER A 144 19.85 7.85 6.90
CA SER A 144 18.76 8.72 7.41
C SER A 144 17.42 7.99 7.48
N GLY A 145 17.16 7.02 6.60
CA GLY A 145 15.93 6.23 6.62
C GLY A 145 15.87 5.18 7.73
N TYR A 146 16.97 4.97 8.46
CA TYR A 146 17.05 3.97 9.53
C TYR A 146 16.82 4.57 10.93
N VAL A 147 16.87 5.88 11.08
CA VAL A 147 16.79 6.58 12.36
C VAL A 147 15.40 7.20 12.58
N ASN A 148 15.01 7.39 13.83
CA ASN A 148 13.67 7.81 14.23
C ASN A 148 13.30 9.26 13.83
N GLU A 149 14.30 10.06 13.42
CA GLU A 149 14.10 11.43 12.96
C GLU A 149 13.36 11.48 11.60
N HIS A 150 13.31 10.33 10.89
CA HIS A 150 12.60 10.19 9.64
C HIS A 150 11.50 9.11 9.75
N PRO A 151 10.28 9.35 9.23
CA PRO A 151 9.13 8.48 9.49
C PRO A 151 9.15 7.17 8.68
N VAL A 152 10.05 7.01 7.73
CA VAL A 152 10.01 5.87 6.78
C VAL A 152 10.30 4.51 7.43
N GLU A 153 11.10 4.47 8.51
CA GLU A 153 11.35 3.24 9.27
C GLU A 153 10.07 2.76 9.99
N MET A 154 9.32 3.71 10.57
CA MET A 154 8.04 3.42 11.21
C MET A 154 7.02 2.93 10.17
N MET A 155 6.91 3.62 9.03
CA MET A 155 6.00 3.21 7.95
C MET A 155 6.30 1.77 7.46
N TYR A 156 7.57 1.41 7.33
CA TYR A 156 7.97 0.05 6.95
C TYR A 156 7.56 -0.99 8.00
N ARG A 157 7.83 -0.71 9.27
CA ARG A 157 7.51 -1.60 10.38
C ARG A 157 6.00 -1.79 10.52
N ASP A 158 5.23 -0.72 10.48
CA ASP A 158 3.79 -0.75 10.66
C ASP A 158 3.09 -1.41 9.47
N ASN A 159 3.54 -1.11 8.24
CA ASN A 159 3.00 -1.73 7.04
C ASN A 159 3.26 -3.25 6.98
N ARG A 160 4.31 -3.74 7.66
CA ARG A 160 4.61 -5.18 7.74
C ARG A 160 3.53 -5.99 8.48
N LEU A 161 2.68 -5.34 9.27
CA LEU A 161 1.54 -6.00 9.91
C LEU A 161 0.45 -6.40 8.90
N ASN A 162 0.26 -5.63 7.84
CA ASN A 162 -0.86 -5.81 6.90
C ASN A 162 -0.92 -7.18 6.21
N PRO A 163 0.17 -7.86 5.83
CA PRO A 163 0.12 -9.23 5.32
C PRO A 163 -0.30 -10.29 6.35
N ILE A 164 -0.36 -9.95 7.64
CA ILE A 164 -0.53 -10.89 8.74
C ILE A 164 -1.96 -10.90 9.28
N HIS A 165 -2.53 -9.71 9.60
CA HIS A 165 -3.84 -9.61 10.21
C HIS A 165 -4.98 -9.60 9.20
N GLU A 166 -6.22 -9.75 9.68
CA GLU A 166 -7.46 -9.83 8.87
C GLU A 166 -7.38 -10.83 7.70
N GLY A 167 -6.79 -11.98 8.01
CA GLY A 167 -6.47 -13.02 7.04
C GLY A 167 -5.03 -12.93 6.53
N THR A 168 -4.20 -13.87 6.97
CA THR A 168 -2.82 -14.00 6.51
C THR A 168 -2.80 -14.32 5.02
N THR A 169 -1.93 -13.66 4.26
CA THR A 169 -1.80 -13.80 2.80
C THR A 169 -1.72 -15.26 2.34
N GLY A 170 -1.02 -16.14 3.09
CA GLY A 170 -0.88 -17.55 2.72
C GLY A 170 -2.13 -18.41 3.00
N ILE A 171 -3.17 -17.86 3.64
CA ILE A 171 -4.42 -18.58 3.97
C ILE A 171 -5.58 -18.07 3.11
N GLN A 172 -5.54 -16.85 2.65
CA GLN A 172 -6.53 -16.28 1.74
C GLN A 172 -6.33 -16.77 0.32
#